data_3ef495580585b9b180586999130d9d07
#
_entry.id   3ef495580585b9b180586999130d9d07
#
_cell.length_a   1.000
_cell.length_b   1.000
_cell.length_c   1.000
_cell.angle_alpha   90.00
_cell.angle_beta   90.00
_cell.angle_gamma   90.00
#
_symmetry.space_group_name_H-M   'P 1'
#
loop_
_entity.id
_entity.type
_entity.pdbx_description
1 polymer ?
#
loop_
_entity_poly.entity_id
_entity_poly.type
_entity_poly.pdbx_seq_one_letter_code
_entity_poly.pdbx_strand_id
1 'polypeptide(L)'
;MSKTALYNKKNKEQLLKDLKEEKFNRVTVSFYKYTLLNNLEKLRDTLYKDWASLKILGRIYIANEGINAQISMPDYNLDEFKNYINVYENFKNMKYKIAVQEGLSFLKLKLKIKNEIVAYKISKDQYN
;
A
#
# COMPACT_ATOMS: atom_id res chain seq x y z
N MET A 1 -10.76 -7.93 -18.41
CA MET A 1 -10.89 -6.49 -18.55
C MET A 1 -10.02 -5.77 -17.55
N SER A 2 -9.21 -4.87 -18.06
CA SER A 2 -8.22 -4.18 -17.23
C SER A 2 -8.85 -3.36 -16.10
N LYS A 3 -9.97 -2.71 -16.36
CA LYS A 3 -10.63 -1.91 -15.33
C LYS A 3 -11.08 -2.73 -14.13
N THR A 4 -11.57 -3.93 -14.37
CA THR A 4 -12.06 -4.76 -13.27
C THR A 4 -10.91 -5.27 -12.40
N ALA A 5 -9.70 -5.36 -12.95
CA ALA A 5 -8.54 -5.78 -12.17
C ALA A 5 -8.07 -4.71 -11.19
N LEU A 6 -8.47 -3.44 -11.39
CA LEU A 6 -8.04 -2.33 -10.55
C LEU A 6 -9.09 -1.94 -9.51
N TYR A 7 -10.24 -2.59 -9.49
CA TYR A 7 -11.31 -2.24 -8.58
C TYR A 7 -11.76 -3.44 -7.78
N ASN A 8 -11.99 -3.22 -6.52
CA ASN A 8 -12.63 -4.19 -5.67
C ASN A 8 -14.14 -3.93 -5.74
N LYS A 9 -14.87 -4.87 -6.31
CA LYS A 9 -16.33 -4.71 -6.52
C LYS A 9 -17.17 -5.19 -5.34
N LYS A 10 -16.55 -5.75 -4.33
CA LYS A 10 -17.29 -6.21 -3.16
C LYS A 10 -17.76 -5.00 -2.35
N ASN A 11 -18.93 -5.12 -1.74
CA ASN A 11 -19.41 -4.08 -0.85
C ASN A 11 -18.68 -4.14 0.50
N LYS A 12 -18.90 -3.12 1.32
CA LYS A 12 -18.20 -2.99 2.60
C LYS A 12 -18.47 -4.18 3.53
N GLU A 13 -19.71 -4.67 3.55
CA GLU A 13 -20.08 -5.79 4.42
C GLU A 13 -19.31 -7.05 4.06
N GLN A 14 -19.23 -7.34 2.76
CA GLN A 14 -18.52 -8.51 2.27
C GLN A 14 -17.02 -8.39 2.57
N LEU A 15 -16.45 -7.19 2.38
CA LEU A 15 -15.04 -6.94 2.67
C LEU A 15 -14.72 -7.14 4.15
N LEU A 16 -15.59 -6.64 5.02
CA LEU A 16 -15.41 -6.84 6.46
C LEU A 16 -15.49 -8.32 6.82
N LYS A 17 -16.44 -9.03 6.24
CA LYS A 17 -16.59 -10.46 6.48
C LYS A 17 -15.35 -11.21 6.03
N ASP A 18 -14.85 -10.92 4.84
CA ASP A 18 -13.64 -11.55 4.31
C ASP A 18 -12.45 -11.34 5.24
N LEU A 19 -12.28 -10.12 5.75
CA LEU A 19 -11.20 -9.81 6.68
C LEU A 19 -11.33 -10.57 7.99
N LYS A 20 -12.54 -10.65 8.53
CA LYS A 20 -12.77 -11.38 9.78
C LYS A 20 -12.54 -12.88 9.65
N GLU A 21 -12.70 -13.41 8.46
CA GLU A 21 -12.48 -14.83 8.18
C GLU A 21 -11.04 -15.16 7.87
N GLU A 22 -10.17 -14.16 7.76
CA GLU A 22 -8.75 -14.40 7.54
C GLU A 22 -8.14 -15.16 8.72
N LYS A 23 -7.31 -16.13 8.39
CA LYS A 23 -6.69 -16.99 9.41
C LYS A 23 -5.22 -16.64 9.63
N PHE A 24 -4.86 -15.40 9.43
CA PHE A 24 -3.51 -14.91 9.60
C PHE A 24 -3.55 -13.52 10.20
N ASN A 25 -2.45 -13.12 10.80
CA ASN A 25 -2.32 -11.78 11.37
C ASN A 25 -1.83 -10.82 10.31
N ARG A 26 -2.22 -9.56 10.44
CA ARG A 26 -1.75 -8.50 9.56
C ARG A 26 -0.83 -7.56 10.30
N VAL A 27 0.13 -7.01 9.57
CA VAL A 27 0.96 -5.91 10.03
C VAL A 27 0.64 -4.67 9.20
N THR A 28 0.74 -3.50 9.80
CA THR A 28 0.64 -2.23 9.07
C THR A 28 2.05 -1.73 8.80
N VAL A 29 2.21 -1.20 7.60
CA VAL A 29 3.50 -0.67 7.15
C VAL A 29 3.25 0.71 6.59
N SER A 30 3.93 1.70 7.13
CA SER A 30 3.87 3.08 6.65
C SER A 30 5.23 3.49 6.14
N PHE A 31 5.25 4.17 5.01
CA PHE A 31 6.50 4.72 4.50
C PHE A 31 6.22 5.86 3.54
N TYR A 32 7.21 6.71 3.38
CA TYR A 32 7.22 7.70 2.32
C TYR A 32 8.65 7.93 1.88
N LYS A 33 8.80 8.34 0.64
CA LYS A 33 10.12 8.66 0.12
C LYS A 33 9.98 9.66 -1.01
N TYR A 34 10.78 10.72 -0.96
CA TYR A 34 10.93 11.63 -2.08
C TYR A 34 11.96 11.04 -3.02
N THR A 35 11.54 10.75 -4.22
CA THR A 35 12.39 10.20 -5.27
C THR A 35 11.69 10.45 -6.60
N LEU A 36 12.46 10.71 -7.63
CA LEU A 36 11.89 11.00 -8.95
C LEU A 36 11.26 9.74 -9.53
N LEU A 37 9.96 9.83 -9.82
CA LEU A 37 9.20 8.74 -10.43
C LEU A 37 8.65 9.18 -11.78
N ASN A 38 8.73 8.30 -12.75
CA ASN A 38 8.22 8.54 -14.11
C ASN A 38 7.23 7.44 -14.47
N ASN A 39 6.48 7.68 -15.56
CA ASN A 39 5.49 6.70 -16.04
C ASN A 39 4.56 6.25 -14.94
N LEU A 40 3.94 7.22 -14.27
CA LEU A 40 3.15 6.96 -13.07
C LEU A 40 1.99 6.00 -13.30
N GLU A 41 1.32 6.08 -14.44
CA GLU A 41 0.21 5.18 -14.73
C GLU A 41 0.67 3.73 -14.83
N LYS A 42 1.78 3.49 -15.49
CA LYS A 42 2.34 2.14 -15.59
C LYS A 42 2.82 1.66 -14.22
N LEU A 43 3.46 2.53 -13.46
CA LEU A 43 3.91 2.19 -12.12
C LEU A 43 2.72 1.84 -11.22
N ARG A 44 1.68 2.67 -11.25
CA ARG A 44 0.45 2.41 -10.49
C ARG A 44 -0.13 1.03 -10.81
N ASP A 45 -0.27 0.73 -12.09
CA ASP A 45 -0.89 -0.52 -12.51
C ASP A 45 -0.03 -1.72 -12.12
N THR A 46 1.27 -1.61 -12.25
CA THR A 46 2.20 -2.68 -11.87
C THR A 46 2.19 -2.92 -10.37
N LEU A 47 2.29 -1.85 -9.57
CA LEU A 47 2.26 -1.97 -8.12
C LEU A 47 0.93 -2.52 -7.63
N TYR A 48 -0.18 -2.06 -8.20
CA TYR A 48 -1.49 -2.54 -7.81
C TYR A 48 -1.59 -4.04 -8.02
N LYS A 49 -1.20 -4.51 -9.19
CA LYS A 49 -1.28 -5.92 -9.53
C LYS A 49 -0.41 -6.77 -8.60
N ASP A 50 0.82 -6.35 -8.41
CA ASP A 50 1.77 -7.12 -7.61
C ASP A 50 1.41 -7.11 -6.12
N TRP A 51 0.99 -5.95 -5.62
CA TRP A 51 0.66 -5.82 -4.21
C TRP A 51 -0.68 -6.48 -3.88
N ALA A 52 -1.62 -6.50 -4.83
CA ALA A 52 -2.84 -7.26 -4.65
C ALA A 52 -2.55 -8.75 -4.48
N SER A 53 -1.55 -9.27 -5.19
CA SER A 53 -1.16 -10.67 -5.05
C SER A 53 -0.55 -10.98 -3.69
N LEU A 54 0.00 -9.99 -3.01
CA LEU A 54 0.52 -10.11 -1.65
C LEU A 54 -0.55 -9.88 -0.58
N LYS A 55 -1.81 -9.73 -0.99
CA LYS A 55 -2.94 -9.45 -0.10
C LYS A 55 -2.79 -8.14 0.66
N ILE A 56 -2.16 -7.17 0.02
CA ILE A 56 -1.98 -5.85 0.60
C ILE A 56 -3.27 -5.04 0.48
N LEU A 57 -3.62 -4.35 1.55
CA LEU A 57 -4.73 -3.40 1.59
C LEU A 57 -4.18 -2.07 2.07
N GLY A 58 -4.85 -0.98 1.74
CA GLY A 58 -4.45 0.32 2.22
C GLY A 58 -4.43 1.37 1.13
N ARG A 59 -3.74 2.46 1.40
CA ARG A 59 -3.67 3.61 0.51
C ARG A 59 -2.24 3.91 0.13
N ILE A 60 -2.02 4.07 -1.15
CA ILE A 60 -0.73 4.44 -1.70
C ILE A 60 -0.94 5.61 -2.65
N TYR A 61 -0.15 6.66 -2.44
CA TYR A 61 -0.14 7.82 -3.32
C TYR A 61 1.21 7.90 -4.00
N ILE A 62 1.21 8.02 -5.32
CA ILE A 62 2.43 8.23 -6.09
C ILE A 62 2.33 9.53 -6.87
N ALA A 63 3.46 10.20 -6.98
CA ALA A 63 3.60 11.44 -7.75
C ALA A 63 4.98 11.44 -8.37
N ASN A 64 5.24 12.36 -9.27
CA ASN A 64 6.58 12.46 -9.87
C ASN A 64 7.66 12.68 -8.81
N GLU A 65 7.33 13.23 -7.66
CA GLU A 65 8.29 13.52 -6.61
C GLU A 65 8.45 12.41 -5.58
N GLY A 66 7.63 11.36 -5.62
CA GLY A 66 7.82 10.26 -4.69
C GLY A 66 6.59 9.44 -4.40
N ILE A 67 6.66 8.71 -3.27
CA ILE A 67 5.64 7.76 -2.85
C ILE A 67 5.32 7.96 -1.38
N ASN A 68 4.05 7.72 -1.04
CA ASN A 68 3.53 7.81 0.31
C ASN A 68 2.53 6.67 0.49
N ALA A 69 2.74 5.82 1.48
CA ALA A 69 1.93 4.62 1.65
C ALA A 69 1.58 4.34 3.10
N GLN A 70 0.35 3.88 3.30
CA GLN A 70 -0.11 3.31 4.56
C GLN A 70 -0.87 2.05 4.20
N ILE A 71 -0.28 0.90 4.47
CA ILE A 71 -0.78 -0.38 4.00
C ILE A 71 -0.79 -1.42 5.11
N SER A 72 -1.56 -2.47 4.90
CA SER A 72 -1.54 -3.65 5.74
C SER A 72 -1.33 -4.88 4.87
N MET A 73 -0.73 -5.90 5.44
CA MET A 73 -0.48 -7.15 4.73
C MET A 73 -0.41 -8.30 5.72
N PRO A 74 -0.61 -9.53 5.25
CA PRO A 74 -0.31 -10.68 6.10
C PRO A 74 1.13 -10.62 6.58
N ASP A 75 1.36 -10.94 7.84
CA ASP A 75 2.71 -10.86 8.42
C ASP A 75 3.70 -11.75 7.68
N TYR A 76 3.24 -12.89 7.15
CA TYR A 76 4.11 -13.80 6.41
C TYR A 76 4.54 -13.26 5.04
N ASN A 77 3.94 -12.17 4.55
CA ASN A 77 4.32 -11.53 3.29
C ASN A 77 5.25 -10.33 3.47
N LEU A 78 5.59 -9.99 4.69
CA LEU A 78 6.39 -8.78 4.95
C LEU A 78 7.77 -8.84 4.30
N ASP A 79 8.46 -9.96 4.43
CA ASP A 79 9.80 -10.10 3.85
C ASP A 79 9.74 -10.08 2.32
N GLU A 80 8.74 -10.73 1.74
CA GLU A 80 8.56 -10.72 0.30
C GLU A 80 8.27 -9.31 -0.20
N PHE A 81 7.45 -8.56 0.53
CA PHE A 81 7.17 -7.17 0.20
C PHE A 81 8.45 -6.33 0.21
N LYS A 82 9.28 -6.47 1.24
CA LYS A 82 10.52 -5.72 1.34
C LYS A 82 11.48 -6.08 0.21
N ASN A 83 11.56 -7.35 -0.14
CA ASN A 83 12.38 -7.79 -1.28
C ASN A 83 11.86 -7.20 -2.58
N TYR A 84 10.55 -7.16 -2.75
CA TYR A 84 9.93 -6.57 -3.93
C TYR A 84 10.28 -5.08 -4.05
N ILE A 85 10.17 -4.34 -2.96
CA ILE A 85 10.49 -2.91 -2.94
C ILE A 85 11.95 -2.68 -3.31
N ASN A 86 12.86 -3.53 -2.82
CA ASN A 86 14.29 -3.37 -3.07
C ASN A 86 14.69 -3.63 -4.53
N VAL A 87 13.84 -4.25 -5.32
CA VAL A 87 14.09 -4.40 -6.77
C VAL A 87 14.06 -3.04 -7.47
N TYR A 88 13.25 -2.11 -6.96
CA TYR A 88 13.16 -0.78 -7.55
C TYR A 88 14.29 0.08 -7.03
N GLU A 89 15.12 0.59 -7.94
CA GLU A 89 16.24 1.46 -7.57
C GLU A 89 15.79 2.64 -6.74
N ASN A 90 14.65 3.23 -7.12
CA ASN A 90 14.11 4.42 -6.46
C ASN A 90 13.62 4.13 -5.04
N PHE A 91 13.34 2.88 -4.72
CA PHE A 91 12.78 2.49 -3.43
C PHE A 91 13.76 1.76 -2.53
N LYS A 92 15.00 1.62 -2.95
CA LYS A 92 16.02 0.98 -2.11
C LYS A 92 16.23 1.76 -0.83
N ASN A 93 16.55 1.03 0.22
CA ASN A 93 16.82 1.61 1.54
C ASN A 93 15.62 2.35 2.12
N MET A 94 14.42 1.89 1.78
CA MET A 94 13.19 2.45 2.32
C MET A 94 13.14 2.27 3.83
N LYS A 95 12.74 3.32 4.53
CA LYS A 95 12.52 3.26 5.96
C LYS A 95 11.06 2.99 6.23
N TYR A 96 10.78 1.94 6.94
CA TYR A 96 9.40 1.52 7.24
C TYR A 96 9.08 1.75 8.70
N LYS A 97 7.84 2.14 8.95
CA LYS A 97 7.26 2.11 10.28
C LYS A 97 6.29 0.94 10.31
N ILE A 98 6.57 -0.05 11.15
CA ILE A 98 5.82 -1.30 11.18
C ILE A 98 5.15 -1.46 12.53
N ALA A 99 3.86 -1.86 12.51
CA ALA A 99 3.11 -2.12 13.72
C ALA A 99 2.21 -3.34 13.50
N VAL A 100 1.94 -4.06 14.57
CA VAL A 100 0.97 -5.15 14.51
C VAL A 100 -0.41 -4.53 14.41
N GLN A 101 -1.17 -4.98 13.43
CA GLN A 101 -2.52 -4.46 13.24
C GLN A 101 -3.47 -5.10 14.24
N GLU A 102 -4.16 -4.26 14.99
CA GLU A 102 -5.25 -4.69 15.86
C GLU A 102 -6.55 -4.15 15.27
N GLY A 103 -7.31 -5.00 14.65
CA GLY A 103 -8.56 -4.62 14.03
C GLY A 103 -8.43 -4.38 12.54
N LEU A 104 -9.46 -3.78 11.96
CA LEU A 104 -9.63 -3.71 10.52
C LEU A 104 -9.39 -2.29 10.02
N SER A 105 -8.12 -1.95 9.80
CA SER A 105 -7.72 -0.59 9.40
C SER A 105 -8.05 -0.27 7.95
N PHE A 106 -7.90 -1.26 7.06
CA PHE A 106 -8.09 -1.02 5.63
C PHE A 106 -8.93 -2.13 5.03
N LEU A 107 -9.84 -1.75 4.14
CA LEU A 107 -10.74 -2.68 3.47
C LEU A 107 -10.40 -2.90 2.00
N LYS A 108 -9.69 -1.97 1.39
CA LYS A 108 -9.38 -2.00 -0.04
C LYS A 108 -7.95 -1.59 -0.28
N LEU A 109 -7.42 -2.01 -1.42
CA LEU A 109 -6.15 -1.49 -1.92
C LEU A 109 -6.47 -0.34 -2.87
N LYS A 110 -5.95 0.85 -2.54
CA LYS A 110 -6.12 2.04 -3.38
C LYS A 110 -4.77 2.61 -3.73
N LEU A 111 -4.51 2.73 -5.01
CA LEU A 111 -3.29 3.33 -5.54
C LEU A 111 -3.70 4.52 -6.40
N LYS A 112 -3.28 5.71 -5.99
CA LYS A 112 -3.68 6.95 -6.67
C LYS A 112 -2.46 7.75 -7.10
N ILE A 113 -2.58 8.34 -8.29
CA ILE A 113 -1.60 9.29 -8.78
C ILE A 113 -2.01 10.67 -8.31
N LYS A 114 -1.07 11.40 -7.70
CA LYS A 114 -1.28 12.75 -7.20
C LYS A 114 -0.33 13.70 -7.88
N ASN A 115 -0.65 15.00 -7.84
CA ASN A 115 0.28 16.03 -8.33
C ASN A 115 1.49 16.15 -7.43
N GLU A 116 1.31 15.91 -6.15
CA GLU A 116 2.38 15.93 -5.17
C GLU A 116 2.06 14.96 -4.05
N ILE A 117 3.08 14.51 -3.34
CA ILE A 117 2.89 13.75 -2.11
C ILE A 117 3.10 14.68 -0.93
N VAL A 118 2.41 14.38 0.18
CA VAL A 118 2.40 15.27 1.33
C VAL A 118 2.90 14.48 2.53
N ALA A 119 4.22 14.32 2.59
CA ALA A 119 4.86 13.54 3.65
C ALA A 119 4.57 14.12 5.04
N TYR A 120 4.50 15.44 5.14
CA TYR A 120 4.22 16.08 6.43
C TYR A 120 2.82 15.73 6.95
N LYS A 121 1.87 15.42 6.09
CA LYS A 121 0.54 15.00 6.53
C LYS A 121 0.59 13.67 7.25
N ILE A 122 1.42 12.76 6.79
CA ILE A 122 1.60 11.49 7.49
C ILE A 122 2.11 11.73 8.88
N SER A 123 3.17 12.53 9.00
CA SER A 123 3.75 12.85 10.30
C SER A 123 2.74 13.55 11.20
N LYS A 124 1.99 14.49 10.65
CA LYS A 124 0.97 15.20 11.40
C LYS A 124 -0.14 14.27 11.86
N ASP A 125 -0.59 13.39 11.00
CA ASP A 125 -1.63 12.44 11.34
C ASP A 125 -1.15 11.47 12.43
N GLN A 126 0.12 11.14 12.44
CA GLN A 126 0.70 10.30 13.47
C GLN A 126 0.84 11.02 14.81
N TYR A 127 1.01 12.31 14.79
CA TYR A 127 1.10 13.11 16.02
C TYR A 127 -0.26 13.42 16.62
N ASN A 128 -1.25 13.47 15.80
CA ASN A 128 -2.59 13.78 16.21
C ASN A 128 -3.36 12.51 16.48
#